data_cdc0ed4f02365204f577785805787389
#
_entry.id   cdc0ed4f02365204f577785805787389
#
_cell.length_a   1.000
_cell.length_b   1.000
_cell.length_c   1.000
_cell.angle_alpha   90.00
_cell.angle_beta   90.00
_cell.angle_gamma   90.00
#
_symmetry.space_group_name_H-M   'P 1'
#
loop_
_entity.id
_entity.type
_entity.pdbx_description
1 polymer ?
#
loop_
_entity_poly.entity_id
_entity_poly.type
_entity_poly.pdbx_seq_one_letter_code
_entity_poly.pdbx_strand_id
1 'polypeptide(L)'
;MLKKLILSVFLALSFTYGNAENNPYHADHLWVTTPNHADWLYECGEKATIEVQLYKYGIPCDAEVSYTISDDLQPADTKGALTLRKGRASLNIGTKKSPGFRCLTLNAKVDGQTTTHHIKVGFSADKIQPYTKEPADFRTFWQAEVENAEKFPLQYTRTIAEEYCTDKVVCELIKLRVDNTHSIYAYLTYPRNAKNGSCPAVICPPGAGIKTIKLPMRHKFYAENGFIRLETEIHGLDPRLPESTFKEIQSAFAAKGNNYLENGLDCRENYYMRHVYLSLIKAIDFMASL
;
A
#
# COMPACT_ATOMS: atom_id res chain seq x y z
N MET A 1 33.89 -34.75 11.37
CA MET A 1 32.69 -34.01 11.82
C MET A 1 32.75 -32.51 11.49
N LEU A 2 33.88 -31.82 11.68
CA LEU A 2 34.03 -30.38 11.46
C LEU A 2 33.76 -29.92 10.00
N LYS A 3 34.25 -30.70 8.98
CA LYS A 3 34.03 -30.37 7.56
C LYS A 3 32.58 -30.46 7.10
N LYS A 4 31.74 -31.33 7.70
CA LYS A 4 30.29 -31.41 7.40
C LYS A 4 29.50 -30.26 8.06
N LEU A 5 29.97 -29.78 9.20
CA LEU A 5 29.35 -28.64 9.89
C LEU A 5 29.58 -27.31 9.11
N ILE A 6 30.78 -27.12 8.57
CA ILE A 6 31.13 -25.95 7.77
C ILE A 6 30.32 -25.92 6.45
N LEU A 7 30.13 -27.08 5.80
CA LEU A 7 29.33 -27.16 4.58
C LEU A 7 27.82 -26.86 4.84
N SER A 8 27.31 -27.31 5.99
CA SER A 8 25.92 -27.01 6.38
C SER A 8 25.69 -25.54 6.72
N VAL A 9 26.68 -24.86 7.29
CA VAL A 9 26.61 -23.41 7.58
C VAL A 9 26.72 -22.61 6.29
N PHE A 10 27.52 -23.01 5.32
CA PHE A 10 27.58 -22.36 4.00
C PHE A 10 26.29 -22.56 3.19
N LEU A 11 25.67 -23.75 3.28
CA LEU A 11 24.37 -23.99 2.62
C LEU A 11 23.24 -23.18 3.26
N ALA A 12 23.25 -22.97 4.58
CA ALA A 12 22.25 -22.14 5.28
C ALA A 12 22.41 -20.63 4.98
N LEU A 13 23.64 -20.17 4.73
CA LEU A 13 23.90 -18.78 4.34
C LEU A 13 23.54 -18.47 2.87
N SER A 14 23.48 -19.48 2.00
CA SER A 14 23.10 -19.28 0.59
C SER A 14 21.59 -19.14 0.36
N PHE A 15 20.75 -19.43 1.35
CA PHE A 15 19.29 -19.25 1.25
C PHE A 15 18.76 -17.89 1.74
N THR A 16 19.61 -17.02 2.23
CA THR A 16 19.21 -15.67 2.67
C THR A 16 19.41 -14.57 1.60
N TYR A 17 19.88 -14.92 0.41
CA TYR A 17 19.95 -13.99 -0.74
C TYR A 17 18.70 -14.04 -1.63
N GLY A 18 17.54 -14.33 -1.05
CA GLY A 18 16.26 -14.21 -1.74
C GLY A 18 15.66 -12.83 -1.51
N ASN A 19 15.53 -12.05 -2.58
CA ASN A 19 14.88 -10.74 -2.65
C ASN A 19 15.63 -9.57 -1.99
N ALA A 20 16.82 -9.24 -2.52
CA ALA A 20 17.21 -7.85 -2.52
C ALA A 20 16.16 -7.10 -3.35
N GLU A 21 15.28 -6.34 -2.71
CA GLU A 21 14.45 -5.38 -3.40
C GLU A 21 15.36 -4.54 -4.30
N ASN A 22 14.98 -4.36 -5.57
CA ASN A 22 15.70 -3.51 -6.49
C ASN A 22 15.74 -2.09 -5.95
N ASN A 23 16.69 -1.80 -5.08
CA ASN A 23 16.95 -0.44 -4.64
C ASN A 23 17.67 0.26 -5.80
N PRO A 24 17.08 1.28 -6.43
CA PRO A 24 17.68 1.94 -7.59
C PRO A 24 19.05 2.54 -7.29
N TYR A 25 19.38 2.84 -6.04
CA TYR A 25 20.69 3.34 -5.62
C TYR A 25 21.77 2.25 -5.50
N HIS A 26 21.37 0.99 -5.55
CA HIS A 26 22.27 -0.17 -5.46
C HIS A 26 22.14 -1.12 -6.65
N ALA A 27 21.32 -0.79 -7.64
CA ALA A 27 21.19 -1.58 -8.84
C ALA A 27 22.38 -1.34 -9.78
N ASP A 28 22.83 -2.39 -10.43
CA ASP A 28 23.89 -2.32 -11.44
C ASP A 28 23.50 -1.44 -12.63
N HIS A 29 22.22 -1.36 -12.91
CA HIS A 29 21.63 -0.56 -13.97
C HIS A 29 20.69 0.50 -13.40
N LEU A 30 20.92 1.76 -13.78
CA LEU A 30 20.09 2.90 -13.39
C LEU A 30 19.51 3.55 -14.64
N TRP A 31 18.17 3.57 -14.71
CA TRP A 31 17.44 4.37 -15.69
C TRP A 31 17.23 5.78 -15.14
N VAL A 32 17.45 6.78 -15.99
CA VAL A 32 17.08 8.16 -15.73
C VAL A 32 16.23 8.63 -16.90
N THR A 33 15.04 9.11 -16.63
CA THR A 33 14.11 9.62 -17.64
C THR A 33 13.70 11.04 -17.27
N THR A 34 13.81 11.95 -18.24
CA THR A 34 13.51 13.37 -18.04
C THR A 34 12.54 13.83 -19.12
N PRO A 35 11.33 14.28 -18.74
CA PRO A 35 10.39 14.84 -19.69
C PRO A 35 10.80 16.26 -20.09
N ASN A 36 10.32 16.72 -21.24
CA ASN A 36 10.50 18.14 -21.65
C ASN A 36 9.64 19.11 -20.82
N HIS A 37 8.73 18.62 -19.97
CA HIS A 37 8.02 19.38 -18.93
C HIS A 37 8.40 18.85 -17.55
N ALA A 38 8.95 19.70 -16.71
CA ALA A 38 9.52 19.30 -15.42
C ALA A 38 8.50 18.70 -14.42
N ASP A 39 7.24 19.02 -14.55
CA ASP A 39 6.14 18.51 -13.73
C ASP A 39 5.49 17.22 -14.28
N TRP A 40 5.96 16.71 -15.44
CA TRP A 40 5.41 15.55 -16.12
C TRP A 40 3.98 15.72 -16.64
N LEU A 41 3.51 16.97 -16.73
CA LEU A 41 2.16 17.31 -17.15
C LEU A 41 2.18 18.08 -18.48
N TYR A 42 1.19 17.81 -19.30
CA TYR A 42 1.00 18.36 -20.65
C TYR A 42 -0.47 18.72 -20.83
N GLU A 43 -0.73 19.68 -21.70
CA GLU A 43 -2.09 19.88 -22.18
C GLU A 43 -2.46 18.84 -23.26
N CYS A 44 -3.74 18.52 -23.39
CA CYS A 44 -4.21 17.67 -24.48
C CYS A 44 -3.82 18.28 -25.83
N GLY A 45 -3.23 17.49 -26.72
CA GLY A 45 -2.71 17.94 -28.02
C GLY A 45 -1.21 18.22 -28.03
N GLU A 46 -0.59 18.50 -26.90
CA GLU A 46 0.87 18.64 -26.80
C GLU A 46 1.58 17.31 -27.02
N LYS A 47 2.86 17.38 -27.43
CA LYS A 47 3.71 16.20 -27.60
C LYS A 47 4.63 16.04 -26.40
N ALA A 48 4.56 14.92 -25.73
CA ALA A 48 5.47 14.56 -24.66
C ALA A 48 6.74 13.93 -25.23
N THR A 49 7.88 14.50 -24.91
CA THR A 49 9.20 13.97 -25.28
C THR A 49 9.98 13.62 -24.02
N ILE A 50 10.54 12.43 -23.99
CA ILE A 50 11.28 11.90 -22.87
C ILE A 50 12.73 11.72 -23.28
N GLU A 51 13.65 12.34 -22.56
CA GLU A 51 15.06 11.96 -22.59
C GLU A 51 15.22 10.69 -21.77
N VAL A 52 15.77 9.67 -22.38
CA VAL A 52 16.01 8.36 -21.76
C VAL A 52 17.50 8.18 -21.61
N GLN A 53 17.93 7.87 -20.40
CA GLN A 53 19.33 7.56 -20.09
C GLN A 53 19.42 6.24 -19.34
N LEU A 54 20.48 5.49 -19.64
CA LEU A 54 20.81 4.25 -18.95
C LEU A 54 22.27 4.31 -18.48
N TYR A 55 22.48 3.99 -17.23
CA TYR A 55 23.80 3.89 -16.62
C TYR A 55 24.03 2.46 -16.13
N LYS A 56 25.24 1.98 -16.32
CA LYS A 56 25.77 0.75 -15.74
C LYS A 56 26.90 1.11 -14.79
N TYR A 57 26.77 0.75 -13.52
CA TYR A 57 27.73 1.12 -12.45
C TYR A 57 28.06 2.64 -12.44
N GLY A 58 27.06 3.48 -12.71
CA GLY A 58 27.23 4.92 -12.79
C GLY A 58 27.85 5.46 -14.08
N ILE A 59 28.18 4.60 -15.05
CA ILE A 59 28.74 4.99 -16.34
C ILE A 59 27.66 4.93 -17.42
N PRO A 60 27.53 5.93 -18.32
CA PRO A 60 26.59 5.89 -19.42
C PRO A 60 26.76 4.60 -20.25
N CYS A 61 25.67 3.89 -20.49
CA CYS A 61 25.65 2.57 -21.13
C CYS A 61 24.92 2.64 -22.48
N ASP A 62 25.62 2.39 -23.56
CA ASP A 62 25.00 2.21 -24.88
C ASP A 62 24.22 0.92 -24.91
N ALA A 63 23.00 0.94 -25.43
CA ALA A 63 22.12 -0.21 -25.48
C ALA A 63 21.06 -0.08 -26.57
N GLU A 64 20.63 -1.20 -27.10
CA GLU A 64 19.37 -1.30 -27.83
C GLU A 64 18.21 -1.45 -26.84
N VAL A 65 17.24 -0.56 -26.93
CA VAL A 65 16.09 -0.49 -26.02
C VAL A 65 14.83 -0.74 -26.81
N SER A 66 14.10 -1.79 -26.47
CA SER A 66 12.73 -1.94 -26.95
C SER A 66 11.77 -1.15 -26.06
N TYR A 67 10.73 -0.57 -26.63
CA TYR A 67 9.74 0.16 -25.86
C TYR A 67 8.32 -0.15 -26.29
N THR A 68 7.40 0.05 -25.35
CA THR A 68 5.98 0.09 -25.61
C THR A 68 5.37 1.36 -25.02
N ILE A 69 4.39 1.93 -25.73
CA ILE A 69 3.61 3.07 -25.27
C ILE A 69 2.14 2.66 -25.26
N SER A 70 1.41 3.07 -24.23
CA SER A 70 -0.03 2.81 -24.09
C SER A 70 -0.72 3.98 -23.39
N ASP A 71 -2.01 4.05 -23.52
CA ASP A 71 -2.82 4.75 -22.52
C ASP A 71 -2.82 3.96 -21.22
N ASP A 72 -3.05 4.62 -20.08
CA ASP A 72 -3.02 3.97 -18.76
C ASP A 72 -4.05 2.84 -18.70
N LEU A 73 -3.62 1.69 -18.17
CA LEU A 73 -4.41 0.47 -18.04
C LEU A 73 -4.95 -0.08 -19.40
N GLN A 74 -4.40 0.35 -20.53
CA GLN A 74 -4.77 -0.14 -21.86
C GLN A 74 -3.64 -0.93 -22.51
N PRO A 75 -3.94 -1.82 -23.45
CA PRO A 75 -2.92 -2.46 -24.27
C PRO A 75 -2.02 -1.45 -24.98
N ALA A 76 -0.78 -1.82 -25.25
CA ALA A 76 0.14 -0.96 -25.98
C ALA A 76 -0.37 -0.65 -27.40
N ASP A 77 -0.47 0.64 -27.70
CA ASP A 77 -0.83 1.15 -29.03
C ASP A 77 0.39 1.38 -29.94
N THR A 78 1.57 1.51 -29.33
CA THR A 78 2.82 1.74 -30.04
C THR A 78 3.92 0.83 -29.47
N LYS A 79 4.70 0.25 -30.37
CA LYS A 79 5.88 -0.55 -30.04
C LYS A 79 7.03 -0.14 -30.96
N GLY A 80 8.24 -0.13 -30.44
CA GLY A 80 9.42 0.22 -31.21
C GLY A 80 10.71 -0.11 -30.50
N ALA A 81 11.79 0.35 -31.12
CA ALA A 81 13.13 0.27 -30.55
C ALA A 81 13.85 1.60 -30.73
N LEU A 82 14.79 1.87 -29.85
CA LEU A 82 15.71 3.00 -29.92
C LEU A 82 17.11 2.58 -29.48
N THR A 83 18.11 3.21 -30.06
CA THR A 83 19.51 2.98 -29.69
C THR A 83 19.97 4.10 -28.76
N LEU A 84 20.41 3.77 -27.55
CA LEU A 84 21.09 4.70 -26.69
C LEU A 84 22.54 4.88 -27.17
N ARG A 85 22.95 6.13 -27.45
CA ARG A 85 24.31 6.50 -27.80
C ARG A 85 24.89 7.37 -26.71
N LYS A 86 26.05 7.01 -26.19
CA LYS A 86 26.63 7.60 -24.96
C LYS A 86 25.63 7.54 -23.80
N GLY A 87 24.91 6.41 -23.75
CA GLY A 87 23.93 6.13 -22.72
C GLY A 87 22.62 6.92 -22.83
N ARG A 88 22.30 7.61 -23.94
CA ARG A 88 21.11 8.46 -24.03
C ARG A 88 20.41 8.44 -25.39
N ALA A 89 19.11 8.69 -25.38
CA ALA A 89 18.30 8.95 -26.55
C ALA A 89 17.07 9.79 -26.16
N SER A 90 16.43 10.41 -27.15
CA SER A 90 15.16 11.11 -26.98
C SER A 90 14.04 10.34 -27.66
N LEU A 91 12.91 10.21 -26.99
CA LEU A 91 11.73 9.50 -27.48
C LEU A 91 10.48 10.37 -27.36
N ASN A 92 9.80 10.58 -28.49
CA ASN A 92 8.48 11.18 -28.48
C ASN A 92 7.45 10.08 -28.19
N ILE A 93 6.72 10.20 -27.08
CA ILE A 93 5.69 9.24 -26.66
C ILE A 93 4.28 9.62 -27.09
N GLY A 94 4.17 10.64 -27.94
CA GLY A 94 2.90 11.06 -28.53
C GLY A 94 2.16 12.08 -27.69
N THR A 95 0.85 12.09 -27.87
CA THR A 95 -0.09 13.02 -27.24
C THR A 95 -1.39 12.30 -26.90
N LYS A 96 -2.28 12.99 -26.15
CA LYS A 96 -3.67 12.57 -25.94
C LYS A 96 -4.64 13.63 -26.42
N LYS A 97 -5.79 13.22 -26.92
CA LYS A 97 -6.91 14.10 -27.28
C LYS A 97 -7.88 14.34 -26.13
N SER A 98 -7.85 13.47 -25.12
CA SER A 98 -8.69 13.55 -23.90
C SER A 98 -7.82 13.46 -22.66
N PRO A 99 -8.27 14.04 -21.53
CA PRO A 99 -7.56 13.96 -20.24
C PRO A 99 -7.21 12.52 -19.85
N GLY A 100 -6.02 12.32 -19.29
CA GLY A 100 -5.56 11.00 -18.88
C GLY A 100 -4.05 10.87 -18.88
N PHE A 101 -3.55 9.63 -18.85
CA PHE A 101 -2.13 9.34 -18.78
C PHE A 101 -1.66 8.48 -19.96
N ARG A 102 -0.42 8.70 -20.37
CA ARG A 102 0.32 7.78 -21.26
C ARG A 102 1.46 7.14 -20.49
N CYS A 103 1.63 5.86 -20.72
CA CYS A 103 2.64 5.02 -20.08
C CYS A 103 3.71 4.66 -21.11
N LEU A 104 4.97 4.75 -20.71
CA LEU A 104 6.12 4.25 -21.46
C LEU A 104 6.78 3.13 -20.67
N THR A 105 6.97 1.98 -21.30
CA THR A 105 7.78 0.88 -20.80
C THR A 105 9.02 0.74 -21.66
N LEU A 106 10.19 0.74 -21.02
CA LEU A 106 11.49 0.56 -21.64
C LEU A 106 12.09 -0.77 -21.19
N ASN A 107 12.67 -1.52 -22.13
CA ASN A 107 13.39 -2.75 -21.83
C ASN A 107 14.74 -2.76 -22.56
N ALA A 108 15.82 -2.98 -21.84
CA ALA A 108 17.14 -3.20 -22.40
C ALA A 108 17.72 -4.52 -21.90
N LYS A 109 18.53 -5.16 -22.73
CA LYS A 109 19.34 -6.32 -22.34
C LYS A 109 20.80 -5.88 -22.27
N VAL A 110 21.35 -5.85 -21.07
CA VAL A 110 22.73 -5.47 -20.80
C VAL A 110 23.42 -6.62 -20.07
N ASP A 111 24.56 -7.10 -20.60
CA ASP A 111 25.32 -8.24 -20.05
C ASP A 111 24.46 -9.49 -19.80
N GLY A 112 23.50 -9.75 -20.69
CA GLY A 112 22.62 -10.90 -20.56
C GLY A 112 21.43 -10.70 -19.60
N GLN A 113 21.40 -9.63 -18.81
CA GLN A 113 20.30 -9.28 -17.92
C GLN A 113 19.32 -8.33 -18.58
N THR A 114 18.03 -8.54 -18.37
CA THR A 114 16.99 -7.61 -18.81
C THR A 114 16.71 -6.61 -17.70
N THR A 115 16.81 -5.32 -18.03
CA THR A 115 16.41 -4.22 -17.15
C THR A 115 15.20 -3.52 -17.74
N THR A 116 14.20 -3.23 -16.91
CA THR A 116 12.93 -2.63 -17.31
C THR A 116 12.69 -1.33 -16.57
N HIS A 117 12.10 -0.34 -17.25
CA HIS A 117 11.72 0.92 -16.63
C HIS A 117 10.34 1.37 -17.10
N HIS A 118 9.55 1.93 -16.17
CA HIS A 118 8.19 2.38 -16.43
C HIS A 118 8.03 3.83 -15.99
N ILE A 119 7.44 4.64 -16.86
CA ILE A 119 7.04 6.01 -16.53
C ILE A 119 5.63 6.30 -17.03
N LYS A 120 5.03 7.32 -16.44
CA LYS A 120 3.76 7.90 -16.87
C LYS A 120 3.89 9.40 -16.99
N VAL A 121 3.21 9.98 -17.99
CA VAL A 121 3.00 11.42 -18.14
C VAL A 121 1.50 11.72 -18.17
N GLY A 122 1.10 12.84 -17.58
CA GLY A 122 -0.28 13.28 -17.53
C GLY A 122 -0.62 14.27 -18.64
N PHE A 123 -1.82 14.16 -19.22
CA PHE A 123 -2.37 15.10 -20.19
C PHE A 123 -3.65 15.69 -19.62
N SER A 124 -3.67 17.01 -19.37
CA SER A 124 -4.77 17.73 -18.74
C SER A 124 -5.34 16.94 -17.55
N ALA A 125 -4.44 16.42 -16.68
CA ALA A 125 -4.80 15.47 -15.62
C ALA A 125 -5.78 16.08 -14.60
N ASP A 126 -5.74 17.39 -14.43
CA ASP A 126 -6.68 18.18 -13.62
C ASP A 126 -8.11 18.18 -14.18
N LYS A 127 -8.29 17.85 -15.47
CA LYS A 127 -9.58 17.80 -16.16
C LYS A 127 -10.17 16.40 -16.25
N ILE A 128 -9.53 15.39 -15.64
CA ILE A 128 -10.07 14.03 -15.60
C ILE A 128 -11.38 14.04 -14.80
N GLN A 129 -12.43 13.50 -15.43
CA GLN A 129 -13.73 13.38 -14.78
C GLN A 129 -13.93 11.97 -14.23
N PRO A 130 -14.59 11.81 -13.08
CA PRO A 130 -14.97 10.50 -12.58
C PRO A 130 -15.79 9.73 -13.63
N TYR A 131 -15.49 8.45 -13.81
CA TYR A 131 -16.26 7.59 -14.70
C TYR A 131 -17.70 7.39 -14.21
N THR A 132 -17.85 7.30 -12.88
CA THR A 132 -19.16 7.16 -12.23
C THR A 132 -19.51 8.43 -11.46
N LYS A 133 -20.79 8.73 -11.38
CA LYS A 133 -21.28 9.83 -10.55
C LYS A 133 -21.51 9.33 -9.12
N GLU A 134 -21.26 10.20 -8.15
CA GLU A 134 -21.67 9.95 -6.77
C GLU A 134 -23.19 9.74 -6.73
N PRO A 135 -23.72 8.68 -6.09
CA PRO A 135 -25.15 8.51 -5.89
C PRO A 135 -25.75 9.74 -5.20
N ALA A 136 -26.97 10.15 -5.62
CA ALA A 136 -27.60 11.36 -5.13
C ALA A 136 -27.82 11.36 -3.60
N ASP A 137 -27.96 10.19 -3.00
CA ASP A 137 -28.18 9.99 -1.58
C ASP A 137 -26.92 9.52 -0.81
N PHE A 138 -25.74 9.56 -1.43
CA PHE A 138 -24.48 9.08 -0.81
C PHE A 138 -24.22 9.74 0.55
N ARG A 139 -24.32 11.06 0.62
CA ARG A 139 -24.06 11.82 1.85
C ARG A 139 -25.10 11.54 2.92
N THR A 140 -26.38 11.54 2.53
CA THR A 140 -27.50 11.27 3.45
C THR A 140 -27.44 9.86 4.00
N PHE A 141 -27.10 8.89 3.16
CA PHE A 141 -26.89 7.51 3.60
C PHE A 141 -25.78 7.41 4.65
N TRP A 142 -24.59 7.94 4.36
CA TRP A 142 -23.47 7.84 5.30
C TRP A 142 -23.71 8.63 6.59
N GLN A 143 -24.36 9.78 6.49
CA GLN A 143 -24.75 10.54 7.68
C GLN A 143 -25.67 9.72 8.60
N ALA A 144 -26.71 9.09 8.04
CA ALA A 144 -27.61 8.23 8.81
C ALA A 144 -26.89 7.01 9.41
N GLU A 145 -25.94 6.43 8.68
CA GLU A 145 -25.13 5.30 9.16
C GLU A 145 -24.24 5.68 10.34
N VAL A 146 -23.59 6.82 10.27
CA VAL A 146 -22.76 7.36 11.37
C VAL A 146 -23.62 7.67 12.58
N GLU A 147 -24.73 8.39 12.41
CA GLU A 147 -25.66 8.73 13.49
C GLU A 147 -26.23 7.46 14.17
N ASN A 148 -26.51 6.40 13.41
CA ASN A 148 -26.94 5.13 13.95
C ASN A 148 -25.83 4.41 14.72
N ALA A 149 -24.60 4.46 14.21
CA ALA A 149 -23.44 3.88 14.90
C ALA A 149 -23.14 4.62 16.22
N GLU A 150 -23.29 5.94 16.26
CA GLU A 150 -23.09 6.76 17.46
C GLU A 150 -24.09 6.46 18.58
N LYS A 151 -25.32 6.02 18.24
CA LYS A 151 -26.32 5.59 19.25
C LYS A 151 -25.88 4.36 20.03
N PHE A 152 -24.99 3.54 19.47
CA PHE A 152 -24.42 2.40 20.20
C PHE A 152 -23.33 2.93 21.15
N PRO A 153 -23.44 2.65 22.47
CA PRO A 153 -22.49 3.17 23.45
C PRO A 153 -21.07 2.63 23.20
N LEU A 154 -20.07 3.45 23.52
CA LEU A 154 -18.68 3.04 23.41
C LEU A 154 -18.40 1.93 24.45
N GLN A 155 -18.13 0.74 23.98
CA GLN A 155 -17.82 -0.44 24.82
C GLN A 155 -16.54 -1.11 24.36
N TYR A 156 -15.61 -1.29 25.24
CA TYR A 156 -14.33 -1.91 24.93
C TYR A 156 -13.75 -2.63 26.15
N THR A 157 -12.82 -3.54 25.88
CA THR A 157 -11.94 -4.12 26.89
C THR A 157 -10.49 -3.78 26.54
N ARG A 158 -9.67 -3.55 27.58
CA ARG A 158 -8.23 -3.31 27.47
C ARG A 158 -7.51 -4.40 28.23
N THR A 159 -6.53 -5.03 27.59
CA THR A 159 -5.69 -6.06 28.19
C THR A 159 -4.24 -5.74 27.90
N ILE A 160 -3.42 -5.57 28.94
CA ILE A 160 -1.99 -5.31 28.77
C ILE A 160 -1.36 -6.53 28.06
N ALA A 161 -0.63 -6.26 27.00
CA ALA A 161 0.16 -7.25 26.25
C ALA A 161 1.62 -7.12 26.74
N GLU A 162 1.90 -7.72 27.89
CA GLU A 162 3.17 -7.56 28.62
C GLU A 162 4.38 -7.90 27.75
N GLU A 163 4.25 -8.91 26.88
CA GLU A 163 5.31 -9.35 25.96
C GLU A 163 5.73 -8.28 24.96
N TYR A 164 4.90 -7.25 24.76
CA TYR A 164 5.17 -6.11 23.87
C TYR A 164 5.48 -4.82 24.63
N CYS A 165 5.38 -4.80 25.93
CA CYS A 165 5.71 -3.62 26.72
C CYS A 165 7.23 -3.41 26.84
N THR A 166 7.64 -2.14 26.95
CA THR A 166 9.03 -1.75 27.22
C THR A 166 9.09 -0.76 28.39
N ASP A 167 10.29 -0.36 28.81
CA ASP A 167 10.45 0.67 29.84
C ASP A 167 9.81 2.00 29.46
N LYS A 168 9.67 2.29 28.15
CA LYS A 168 9.14 3.56 27.62
C LYS A 168 7.73 3.45 27.08
N VAL A 169 7.31 2.27 26.63
CA VAL A 169 6.07 2.07 25.87
C VAL A 169 5.21 1.02 26.51
N VAL A 170 3.92 1.31 26.67
CA VAL A 170 2.88 0.34 27.01
C VAL A 170 2.20 -0.13 25.73
N CYS A 171 1.92 -1.43 25.65
CA CYS A 171 1.13 -2.04 24.59
C CYS A 171 -0.08 -2.75 25.20
N GLU A 172 -1.27 -2.48 24.67
CA GLU A 172 -2.51 -3.12 25.08
C GLU A 172 -3.24 -3.72 23.89
N LEU A 173 -3.83 -4.88 24.10
CA LEU A 173 -4.82 -5.43 23.18
C LEU A 173 -6.19 -4.84 23.54
N ILE A 174 -6.82 -4.23 22.56
CA ILE A 174 -8.14 -3.65 22.65
C ILE A 174 -9.11 -4.54 21.90
N LYS A 175 -10.23 -4.90 22.53
CA LYS A 175 -11.41 -5.43 21.86
C LYS A 175 -12.48 -4.35 21.91
N LEU A 176 -12.86 -3.81 20.76
CA LEU A 176 -13.81 -2.71 20.65
C LEU A 176 -15.11 -3.22 20.04
N ARG A 177 -16.22 -3.05 20.74
CA ARG A 177 -17.55 -3.36 20.23
C ARG A 177 -17.98 -2.27 19.23
N VAL A 178 -18.38 -2.71 18.05
CA VAL A 178 -18.88 -1.82 16.99
C VAL A 178 -20.40 -1.69 17.05
N ASP A 179 -21.07 -2.82 17.23
CA ASP A 179 -22.52 -2.94 17.40
C ASP A 179 -22.86 -4.19 18.26
N ASN A 180 -24.12 -4.60 18.27
CA ASN A 180 -24.57 -5.78 19.05
C ASN A 180 -23.96 -7.11 18.59
N THR A 181 -23.43 -7.18 17.37
CA THR A 181 -22.97 -8.43 16.75
C THR A 181 -21.49 -8.40 16.39
N HIS A 182 -20.89 -7.20 16.21
CA HIS A 182 -19.53 -7.04 15.71
C HIS A 182 -18.59 -6.42 16.74
N SER A 183 -17.38 -6.90 16.72
CA SER A 183 -16.24 -6.27 17.42
C SER A 183 -15.04 -6.25 16.49
N ILE A 184 -14.15 -5.31 16.68
CA ILE A 184 -12.81 -5.33 16.09
C ILE A 184 -11.77 -5.44 17.20
N TYR A 185 -10.56 -5.82 16.81
CA TYR A 185 -9.40 -5.85 17.68
C TYR A 185 -8.37 -4.83 17.24
N ALA A 186 -7.55 -4.36 18.17
CA ALA A 186 -6.47 -3.45 17.89
C ALA A 186 -5.36 -3.59 18.93
N TYR A 187 -4.14 -3.23 18.56
CA TYR A 187 -3.09 -2.94 19.53
C TYR A 187 -2.97 -1.43 19.72
N LEU A 188 -3.10 -1.00 20.97
CA LEU A 188 -2.86 0.37 21.41
C LEU A 188 -1.46 0.48 21.99
N THR A 189 -0.63 1.35 21.41
CA THR A 189 0.71 1.66 21.95
C THR A 189 0.78 3.12 22.35
N TYR A 190 1.35 3.41 23.52
CA TYR A 190 1.44 4.76 24.05
C TYR A 190 2.64 4.91 25.02
N PRO A 191 3.11 6.16 25.26
CA PRO A 191 4.18 6.40 26.23
C PRO A 191 3.77 5.94 27.64
N ARG A 192 4.64 5.26 28.37
CA ARG A 192 4.35 4.77 29.73
C ARG A 192 3.96 5.88 30.72
N ASN A 193 4.44 7.10 30.49
CA ASN A 193 4.15 8.28 31.31
C ASN A 193 3.04 9.17 30.70
N ALA A 194 2.32 8.73 29.68
CA ALA A 194 1.24 9.49 29.08
C ALA A 194 0.12 9.74 30.10
N LYS A 195 -0.41 10.96 30.08
CA LYS A 195 -1.62 11.36 30.79
C LYS A 195 -2.77 11.43 29.84
N ASN A 196 -3.97 11.24 30.34
CA ASN A 196 -5.19 11.32 29.52
C ASN A 196 -5.24 12.65 28.75
N GLY A 197 -5.53 12.59 27.44
CA GLY A 197 -5.62 13.77 26.56
C GLY A 197 -4.29 14.48 26.29
N SER A 198 -3.13 13.92 26.70
CA SER A 198 -1.84 14.63 26.59
C SER A 198 -1.05 14.34 25.32
N CYS A 199 -1.45 13.34 24.55
CA CYS A 199 -0.70 12.87 23.40
C CYS A 199 -1.52 12.98 22.10
N PRO A 200 -0.91 13.39 20.98
CA PRO A 200 -1.55 13.25 19.68
C PRO A 200 -1.76 11.78 19.34
N ALA A 201 -2.82 11.49 18.61
CA ALA A 201 -3.27 10.13 18.30
C ALA A 201 -3.12 9.80 16.81
N VAL A 202 -2.72 8.56 16.51
CA VAL A 202 -2.61 8.02 15.16
C VAL A 202 -3.37 6.70 15.07
N ILE A 203 -4.35 6.61 14.16
CA ILE A 203 -5.01 5.36 13.83
C ILE A 203 -4.39 4.75 12.57
N CYS A 204 -4.11 3.45 12.61
CA CYS A 204 -3.43 2.72 11.55
C CYS A 204 -4.27 1.50 11.13
N PRO A 205 -5.22 1.66 10.20
CA PRO A 205 -5.92 0.52 9.63
C PRO A 205 -4.96 -0.33 8.79
N PRO A 206 -5.23 -1.65 8.66
CA PRO A 206 -4.38 -2.54 7.90
C PRO A 206 -4.46 -2.29 6.40
N GLY A 207 -3.43 -2.69 5.67
CA GLY A 207 -3.51 -2.85 4.23
C GLY A 207 -4.44 -3.99 3.83
N ALA A 208 -4.83 -4.05 2.56
CA ALA A 208 -5.74 -5.08 2.03
C ALA A 208 -5.29 -6.51 2.36
N GLY A 209 -6.25 -7.38 2.60
CA GLY A 209 -6.07 -8.80 2.93
C GLY A 209 -6.48 -9.12 4.37
N ILE A 210 -6.87 -10.38 4.59
CA ILE A 210 -7.20 -10.91 5.91
C ILE A 210 -5.89 -11.35 6.57
N LYS A 211 -5.38 -10.55 7.47
CA LYS A 211 -4.04 -10.71 8.07
C LYS A 211 -4.07 -10.40 9.55
N THR A 212 -3.26 -11.13 10.32
CA THR A 212 -3.01 -10.79 11.71
C THR A 212 -2.05 -9.61 11.85
N ILE A 213 -2.10 -8.93 12.99
CA ILE A 213 -1.11 -7.94 13.41
C ILE A 213 0.08 -8.69 14.01
N LYS A 214 1.11 -8.97 13.19
CA LYS A 214 2.25 -9.81 13.59
C LYS A 214 3.25 -9.13 14.53
N LEU A 215 3.42 -7.83 14.40
CA LEU A 215 4.47 -7.07 15.07
C LEU A 215 3.92 -5.73 15.57
N PRO A 216 3.10 -5.72 16.64
CA PRO A 216 2.46 -4.49 17.13
C PRO A 216 3.48 -3.42 17.55
N MET A 217 4.71 -3.83 17.88
CA MET A 217 5.80 -2.92 18.24
C MET A 217 6.69 -2.47 17.06
N ARG A 218 6.38 -2.89 15.85
CA ARG A 218 7.16 -2.48 14.65
C ARG A 218 7.30 -0.96 14.53
N HIS A 219 6.28 -0.22 14.96
CA HIS A 219 6.22 1.25 14.89
C HIS A 219 6.20 1.90 16.27
N LYS A 220 6.87 1.29 17.27
CA LYS A 220 6.97 1.81 18.65
C LYS A 220 7.54 3.24 18.72
N PHE A 221 8.28 3.67 17.71
CA PHE A 221 8.82 5.02 17.65
C PHE A 221 7.74 6.12 17.75
N TYR A 222 6.50 5.85 17.38
CA TYR A 222 5.40 6.78 17.62
C TYR A 222 5.22 7.01 19.13
N ALA A 223 5.09 5.94 19.90
CA ALA A 223 4.93 6.03 21.34
C ALA A 223 6.21 6.54 22.05
N GLU A 224 7.38 6.16 21.57
CA GLU A 224 8.66 6.68 22.09
C GLU A 224 8.82 8.20 21.87
N ASN A 225 8.08 8.78 20.90
CA ASN A 225 8.07 10.22 20.60
C ASN A 225 6.76 10.92 21.01
N GLY A 226 6.01 10.35 21.93
CA GLY A 226 4.88 11.04 22.56
C GLY A 226 3.54 10.89 21.85
N PHE A 227 3.38 9.93 20.92
CA PHE A 227 2.12 9.67 20.26
C PHE A 227 1.40 8.45 20.86
N ILE A 228 0.08 8.45 20.80
CA ILE A 228 -0.72 7.24 20.97
C ILE A 228 -1.00 6.66 19.59
N ARG A 229 -0.75 5.37 19.38
CA ARG A 229 -0.98 4.70 18.10
C ARG A 229 -1.91 3.50 18.28
N LEU A 230 -2.99 3.46 17.52
CA LEU A 230 -3.92 2.34 17.45
C LEU A 230 -3.75 1.62 16.10
N GLU A 231 -3.23 0.40 16.11
CA GLU A 231 -3.16 -0.48 14.95
C GLU A 231 -4.33 -1.43 14.97
N THR A 232 -5.27 -1.24 14.02
CA THR A 232 -6.53 -1.99 14.02
C THR A 232 -6.43 -3.23 13.17
N GLU A 233 -7.13 -4.28 13.59
CA GLU A 233 -7.67 -5.35 12.79
C GLU A 233 -9.11 -4.96 12.40
N ILE A 234 -9.58 -5.33 11.23
CA ILE A 234 -10.87 -4.85 10.68
C ILE A 234 -11.86 -5.96 10.36
N HIS A 235 -11.50 -7.22 10.60
CA HIS A 235 -12.31 -8.40 10.26
C HIS A 235 -13.01 -9.04 11.47
N GLY A 236 -12.80 -8.48 12.66
CA GLY A 236 -13.32 -9.03 13.91
C GLY A 236 -12.55 -10.25 14.43
N LEU A 237 -11.31 -10.42 13.97
CA LEU A 237 -10.48 -11.57 14.33
C LEU A 237 -9.47 -11.17 15.41
N ASP A 238 -9.40 -11.99 16.46
CA ASP A 238 -8.36 -11.80 17.49
C ASP A 238 -6.97 -11.98 16.86
N PRO A 239 -6.09 -10.96 16.92
CA PRO A 239 -4.76 -11.05 16.30
C PRO A 239 -3.84 -12.10 16.92
N ARG A 240 -4.19 -12.67 18.06
CA ARG A 240 -3.46 -13.77 18.71
C ARG A 240 -3.80 -15.15 18.13
N LEU A 241 -4.80 -15.25 17.27
CA LEU A 241 -5.14 -16.49 16.58
C LEU A 241 -3.99 -16.95 15.68
N PRO A 242 -3.83 -18.26 15.45
CA PRO A 242 -2.82 -18.78 14.54
C PRO A 242 -2.97 -18.21 13.13
N GLU A 243 -1.85 -18.04 12.43
CA GLU A 243 -1.86 -17.54 11.05
C GLU A 243 -2.68 -18.42 10.09
N SER A 244 -2.76 -19.74 10.38
CA SER A 244 -3.59 -20.68 9.62
C SER A 244 -5.05 -20.27 9.61
N THR A 245 -5.59 -19.79 10.74
CA THR A 245 -7.00 -19.34 10.83
C THR A 245 -7.27 -18.17 9.87
N PHE A 246 -6.37 -17.20 9.79
CA PHE A 246 -6.51 -16.08 8.85
C PHE A 246 -6.47 -16.55 7.38
N LYS A 247 -5.59 -17.51 7.06
CA LYS A 247 -5.51 -18.12 5.72
C LYS A 247 -6.77 -18.92 5.37
N GLU A 248 -7.32 -19.65 6.31
CA GLU A 248 -8.56 -20.42 6.12
C GLU A 248 -9.74 -19.49 5.83
N ILE A 249 -9.90 -18.41 6.60
CA ILE A 249 -10.95 -17.41 6.40
C ILE A 249 -10.78 -16.71 5.04
N GLN A 250 -9.55 -16.32 4.68
CA GLN A 250 -9.27 -15.74 3.37
C GLN A 250 -9.63 -16.71 2.23
N SER A 251 -9.30 -17.99 2.38
CA SER A 251 -9.63 -19.04 1.41
C SER A 251 -11.14 -19.26 1.30
N ALA A 252 -11.88 -19.17 2.40
CA ALA A 252 -13.33 -19.29 2.41
C ALA A 252 -14.03 -18.16 1.64
N PHE A 253 -13.52 -16.94 1.69
CA PHE A 253 -13.99 -15.84 0.83
C PHE A 253 -13.68 -16.12 -0.64
N ALA A 254 -12.46 -16.53 -0.95
CA ALA A 254 -12.04 -16.82 -2.33
C ALA A 254 -12.83 -17.99 -2.95
N ALA A 255 -13.17 -19.01 -2.18
CA ALA A 255 -13.94 -20.17 -2.64
C ALA A 255 -15.37 -19.82 -3.10
N LYS A 256 -15.91 -18.67 -2.69
CA LYS A 256 -17.21 -18.15 -3.14
C LYS A 256 -17.12 -17.32 -4.42
N GLY A 257 -15.94 -17.24 -5.06
CA GLY A 257 -15.72 -16.51 -6.29
C GLY A 257 -15.56 -15.01 -6.14
N ASN A 258 -15.64 -14.48 -4.91
CA ASN A 258 -15.38 -13.08 -4.58
C ASN A 258 -14.52 -12.98 -3.32
N ASN A 259 -13.78 -11.90 -3.20
CA ASN A 259 -13.05 -11.59 -1.98
C ASN A 259 -13.92 -10.71 -1.04
N TYR A 260 -13.46 -10.45 0.18
CA TYR A 260 -14.23 -9.66 1.14
C TYR A 260 -14.52 -8.22 0.66
N LEU A 261 -13.71 -7.67 -0.27
CA LEU A 261 -13.92 -6.33 -0.85
C LEU A 261 -15.17 -6.28 -1.73
N GLU A 262 -15.60 -7.42 -2.27
CA GLU A 262 -16.75 -7.55 -3.15
C GLU A 262 -17.97 -8.13 -2.44
N ASN A 263 -17.82 -8.53 -1.18
CA ASN A 263 -18.89 -9.18 -0.43
C ASN A 263 -20.01 -8.17 -0.12
N GLY A 264 -21.22 -8.46 -0.58
CA GLY A 264 -22.42 -7.64 -0.38
C GLY A 264 -22.50 -6.41 -1.30
N LEU A 265 -21.76 -6.36 -2.41
CA LEU A 265 -21.80 -5.24 -3.37
C LEU A 265 -23.19 -5.00 -4.00
N ASP A 266 -24.05 -6.01 -4.01
CA ASP A 266 -25.41 -5.95 -4.51
C ASP A 266 -26.37 -5.18 -3.59
N CYS A 267 -25.99 -4.94 -2.33
CA CYS A 267 -26.79 -4.24 -1.33
C CYS A 267 -25.90 -3.44 -0.40
N ARG A 268 -26.01 -2.12 -0.44
CA ARG A 268 -25.16 -1.22 0.35
C ARG A 268 -25.27 -1.43 1.86
N GLU A 269 -26.43 -1.86 2.34
CA GLU A 269 -26.68 -2.15 3.76
C GLU A 269 -25.93 -3.40 4.21
N ASN A 270 -25.67 -4.35 3.29
CA ASN A 270 -24.96 -5.60 3.53
C ASN A 270 -23.49 -5.56 3.10
N TYR A 271 -23.07 -4.44 2.49
CA TYR A 271 -21.72 -4.32 1.97
C TYR A 271 -20.68 -4.45 3.07
N TYR A 272 -19.75 -5.39 2.89
CA TYR A 272 -18.73 -5.71 3.90
C TYR A 272 -17.93 -4.49 4.34
N MET A 273 -17.47 -3.67 3.40
CA MET A 273 -16.67 -2.48 3.72
C MET A 273 -17.45 -1.39 4.47
N ARG A 274 -18.79 -1.39 4.41
CA ARG A 274 -19.61 -0.52 5.25
C ARG A 274 -19.34 -0.79 6.73
N HIS A 275 -19.34 -2.06 7.14
CA HIS A 275 -19.01 -2.45 8.52
C HIS A 275 -17.59 -2.05 8.91
N VAL A 276 -16.64 -2.18 7.98
CA VAL A 276 -15.25 -1.75 8.20
C VAL A 276 -15.18 -0.24 8.47
N TYR A 277 -15.86 0.58 7.66
CA TYR A 277 -15.86 2.03 7.84
C TYR A 277 -16.50 2.44 9.17
N LEU A 278 -17.63 1.86 9.54
CA LEU A 278 -18.28 2.12 10.83
C LEU A 278 -17.41 1.65 12.02
N SER A 279 -16.68 0.55 11.85
CA SER A 279 -15.71 0.08 12.85
C SER A 279 -14.57 1.08 13.08
N LEU A 280 -14.07 1.68 12.00
CA LEU A 280 -13.02 2.71 12.10
C LEU A 280 -13.53 4.01 12.73
N ILE A 281 -14.79 4.38 12.51
CA ILE A 281 -15.42 5.51 13.22
C ILE A 281 -15.46 5.23 14.72
N LYS A 282 -15.90 4.05 15.15
CA LYS A 282 -15.84 3.64 16.57
C LYS A 282 -14.42 3.63 17.13
N ALA A 283 -13.43 3.26 16.32
CA ALA A 283 -12.03 3.32 16.72
C ALA A 283 -11.53 4.77 16.92
N ILE A 284 -12.04 5.73 16.14
CA ILE A 284 -11.78 7.15 16.34
C ILE A 284 -12.42 7.63 17.65
N ASP A 285 -13.69 7.27 17.91
CA ASP A 285 -14.38 7.60 19.17
C ASP A 285 -13.63 7.05 20.40
N PHE A 286 -13.16 5.80 20.29
CA PHE A 286 -12.31 5.21 21.33
C PHE A 286 -11.03 6.02 21.56
N MET A 287 -10.31 6.37 20.49
CA MET A 287 -9.09 7.18 20.59
C MET A 287 -9.36 8.57 21.18
N ALA A 288 -10.48 9.18 20.83
CA ALA A 288 -10.89 10.49 21.36
C ALA A 288 -11.28 10.43 22.86
N SER A 289 -11.58 9.25 23.41
CA SER A 289 -11.90 9.04 24.81
C SER A 289 -10.67 8.85 25.72
N LEU A 290 -9.47 8.73 25.13
CA LEU A 290 -8.20 8.53 25.84
C LEU A 290 -7.57 9.87 26.21
#